data_d20e4a055d325491a212ce0fed35398f
#
_entry.id   d20e4a055d325491a212ce0fed35398f
#
_cell.length_a   1.000
_cell.length_b   1.000
_cell.length_c   1.000
_cell.angle_alpha   90.00
_cell.angle_beta   90.00
_cell.angle_gamma   90.00
#
_symmetry.space_group_name_H-M   'P 1'
#
loop_
_entity.id
_entity.type
_entity.pdbx_description
1 polymer ?
#
loop_
_entity_poly.entity_id
_entity_poly.type
_entity_poly.pdbx_seq_one_letter_code
_entity_poly.pdbx_strand_id
1 'polypeptide(L)'
;MADMTKEEFSQSIRTYTLNMYRLAFSILRNEPDAEDAVSEAVLRAYEKLGSLHRAENFKGWILKITANEAKRIYRRNKWSSAVEWEENMSPAFYDEHHELWDAVMKLEQGHRDVIVLYYYEQCSLKKISKILGCREGTVKSRLYRAREQLRRMI
;
A
#
# COMPACT_ATOMS: atom_id res chain seq x y z
N MET A 1 6.07 11.77 26.12
CA MET A 1 5.10 11.68 25.02
C MET A 1 3.93 10.82 25.46
N ALA A 2 2.73 11.31 25.23
CA ALA A 2 1.54 10.51 25.50
C ALA A 2 1.44 9.40 24.47
N ASP A 3 1.34 8.18 24.93
CA ASP A 3 1.07 7.04 24.04
C ASP A 3 -0.34 7.15 23.47
N MET A 4 -0.50 6.72 22.24
CA MET A 4 -1.82 6.71 21.59
C MET A 4 -2.77 5.78 22.37
N THR A 5 -3.95 6.28 22.69
CA THR A 5 -4.98 5.47 23.38
C THR A 5 -5.62 4.49 22.38
N LYS A 6 -6.36 3.51 22.91
CA LYS A 6 -7.10 2.56 22.07
C LYS A 6 -8.13 3.26 21.19
N GLU A 7 -8.80 4.28 21.74
CA GLU A 7 -9.78 5.06 20.99
C GLU A 7 -9.13 5.86 19.87
N GLU A 8 -7.99 6.49 20.16
CA GLU A 8 -7.22 7.21 19.15
C GLU A 8 -6.70 6.27 18.06
N PHE A 9 -6.23 5.08 18.44
CA PHE A 9 -5.79 4.06 17.49
C PHE A 9 -6.95 3.63 16.58
N SER A 10 -8.10 3.29 17.17
CA SER A 10 -9.28 2.88 16.40
C SER A 10 -9.71 3.96 15.42
N GLN A 11 -9.71 5.21 15.87
CA GLN A 11 -10.08 6.35 15.01
C GLN A 11 -9.07 6.52 13.87
N SER A 12 -7.79 6.40 14.16
CA SER A 12 -6.74 6.53 13.15
C SER A 12 -6.82 5.40 12.12
N ILE A 13 -7.10 4.16 12.57
CA ILE A 13 -7.32 3.04 11.64
C ILE A 13 -8.49 3.34 10.71
N ARG A 14 -9.61 3.82 11.25
CA ARG A 14 -10.78 4.16 10.42
C ARG A 14 -10.42 5.24 9.39
N THR A 15 -9.65 6.23 9.80
CA THR A 15 -9.22 7.32 8.91
C THR A 15 -8.41 6.78 7.74
N TYR A 16 -7.54 5.79 7.97
CA TYR A 16 -6.59 5.31 6.96
C TYR A 16 -6.90 3.94 6.40
N THR A 17 -8.06 3.35 6.72
CA THR A 17 -8.42 2.01 6.22
C THR A 17 -8.42 1.95 4.70
N LEU A 18 -8.99 2.96 4.03
CA LEU A 18 -9.01 3.00 2.57
C LEU A 18 -7.59 3.08 2.00
N ASN A 19 -6.74 3.89 2.61
CA ASN A 19 -5.33 4.03 2.20
C ASN A 19 -4.61 2.69 2.33
N MET A 20 -4.81 2.00 3.46
CA MET A 20 -4.23 0.67 3.71
C MET A 20 -4.71 -0.34 2.66
N TYR A 21 -6.02 -0.39 2.44
CA TYR A 21 -6.62 -1.32 1.48
C TYR A 21 -6.10 -1.07 0.07
N ARG A 22 -6.05 0.19 -0.34
CA ARG A 22 -5.58 0.57 -1.67
C ARG A 22 -4.13 0.13 -1.90
N LEU A 23 -3.26 0.35 -0.91
CA LEU A 23 -1.87 -0.10 -0.98
C LEU A 23 -1.79 -1.62 -1.03
N ALA A 24 -2.50 -2.31 -0.15
CA ALA A 24 -2.51 -3.78 -0.12
C ALA A 24 -3.02 -4.35 -1.45
N PHE A 25 -4.09 -3.76 -2.00
CA PHE A 25 -4.62 -4.18 -3.29
C PHE A 25 -3.61 -3.96 -4.42
N SER A 26 -2.88 -2.85 -4.40
CA SER A 26 -1.87 -2.59 -5.42
C SER A 26 -0.76 -3.64 -5.42
N ILE A 27 -0.45 -4.21 -4.26
CA ILE A 27 0.57 -5.24 -4.12
C ILE A 27 0.01 -6.62 -4.51
N LEU A 28 -1.18 -6.94 -4.02
CA LEU A 28 -1.76 -8.29 -4.11
C LEU A 28 -2.70 -8.48 -5.30
N ARG A 29 -3.35 -7.42 -5.75
CA ARG A 29 -4.25 -7.36 -6.91
C ARG A 29 -5.44 -8.32 -6.81
N ASN A 30 -5.89 -8.64 -5.61
CA ASN A 30 -7.15 -9.34 -5.39
C ASN A 30 -7.75 -8.89 -4.06
N GLU A 31 -9.09 -8.83 -4.00
CA GLU A 31 -9.79 -8.31 -2.83
C GLU A 31 -9.62 -9.15 -1.57
N PRO A 32 -9.79 -10.49 -1.62
CA PRO A 32 -9.67 -11.28 -0.40
C PRO A 32 -8.31 -11.15 0.27
N ASP A 33 -7.24 -11.20 -0.51
CA ASP A 33 -5.88 -11.08 0.03
C ASP A 33 -5.60 -9.66 0.54
N ALA A 34 -6.13 -8.65 -0.14
CA ALA A 34 -5.98 -7.26 0.31
C ALA A 34 -6.69 -7.05 1.65
N GLU A 35 -7.89 -7.59 1.82
CA GLU A 35 -8.62 -7.53 3.08
C GLU A 35 -7.87 -8.25 4.19
N ASP A 36 -7.31 -9.43 3.91
CA ASP A 36 -6.49 -10.17 4.86
C ASP A 36 -5.26 -9.36 5.28
N ALA A 37 -4.59 -8.72 4.31
CA ALA A 37 -3.42 -7.90 4.60
C ALA A 37 -3.78 -6.74 5.53
N VAL A 38 -4.90 -6.07 5.29
CA VAL A 38 -5.35 -4.97 6.15
C VAL A 38 -5.65 -5.48 7.55
N SER A 39 -6.37 -6.59 7.68
CA SER A 39 -6.70 -7.18 8.98
C SER A 39 -5.43 -7.54 9.76
N GLU A 40 -4.49 -8.22 9.11
CA GLU A 40 -3.21 -8.56 9.73
C GLU A 40 -2.40 -7.32 10.11
N ALA A 41 -2.43 -6.31 9.25
CA ALA A 41 -1.72 -5.05 9.53
C ALA A 41 -2.30 -4.36 10.77
N VAL A 42 -3.62 -4.34 10.94
CA VAL A 42 -4.27 -3.76 12.12
C VAL A 42 -3.83 -4.50 13.39
N LEU A 43 -3.81 -5.84 13.36
CA LEU A 43 -3.37 -6.64 14.50
C LEU A 43 -1.90 -6.38 14.83
N ARG A 44 -1.03 -6.38 13.83
CA ARG A 44 0.39 -6.07 14.01
C ARG A 44 0.61 -4.67 14.55
N ALA A 45 -0.13 -3.71 14.01
CA ALA A 45 -0.05 -2.32 14.45
C ALA A 45 -0.41 -2.19 15.92
N TYR A 46 -1.47 -2.85 16.35
CA TYR A 46 -1.90 -2.85 17.74
C TYR A 46 -0.81 -3.41 18.65
N GLU A 47 -0.21 -4.53 18.27
CA GLU A 47 0.90 -5.14 19.01
C GLU A 47 2.13 -4.24 19.10
N LYS A 48 2.37 -3.45 18.04
CA LYS A 48 3.55 -2.57 17.92
C LYS A 48 3.25 -1.11 18.25
N LEU A 49 2.12 -0.83 18.88
CA LEU A 49 1.69 0.54 19.13
C LEU A 49 2.74 1.36 19.90
N GLY A 50 3.50 0.72 20.77
CA GLY A 50 4.60 1.37 21.48
C GLY A 50 5.75 1.84 20.59
N SER A 51 5.86 1.33 19.36
CA SER A 51 6.89 1.76 18.42
C SER A 51 6.53 3.05 17.67
N LEU A 52 5.27 3.48 17.78
CA LEU A 52 4.83 4.75 17.20
C LEU A 52 5.17 5.88 18.16
N HIS A 53 6.17 6.68 17.82
CA HIS A 53 6.67 7.73 18.70
C HIS A 53 5.88 9.03 18.59
N ARG A 54 5.20 9.27 17.48
CA ARG A 54 4.41 10.48 17.25
C ARG A 54 3.13 10.12 16.50
N ALA A 55 2.00 10.58 17.00
CA ALA A 55 0.70 10.35 16.35
C ALA A 55 0.64 10.91 14.92
N GLU A 56 1.36 12.00 14.67
CA GLU A 56 1.42 12.62 13.33
C GLU A 56 2.11 11.73 12.28
N ASN A 57 2.90 10.75 12.73
CA ASN A 57 3.58 9.80 11.83
C ASN A 57 2.75 8.54 11.59
N PHE A 58 1.52 8.49 12.06
CA PHE A 58 0.68 7.29 11.98
C PHE A 58 0.51 6.80 10.55
N LYS A 59 0.21 7.70 9.61
CA LYS A 59 -0.03 7.31 8.22
C LYS A 59 1.15 6.52 7.62
N GLY A 60 2.36 7.06 7.70
CA GLY A 60 3.55 6.39 7.18
C GLY A 60 3.84 5.08 7.91
N TRP A 61 3.67 5.08 9.22
CA TRP A 61 3.90 3.92 10.07
C TRP A 61 2.93 2.78 9.71
N ILE A 62 1.63 3.07 9.60
CA ILE A 62 0.63 2.04 9.29
C ILE A 62 0.75 1.55 7.84
N LEU A 63 1.10 2.42 6.90
CA LEU A 63 1.30 2.01 5.51
C LEU A 63 2.53 1.09 5.39
N LYS A 64 3.58 1.32 6.16
CA LYS A 64 4.73 0.42 6.18
C LYS A 64 4.34 -0.96 6.69
N ILE A 65 3.58 -1.02 7.79
CA ILE A 65 3.10 -2.30 8.33
C ILE A 65 2.22 -3.01 7.30
N THR A 66 1.33 -2.26 6.65
CA THR A 66 0.45 -2.80 5.61
C THR A 66 1.25 -3.37 4.43
N ALA A 67 2.25 -2.63 3.95
CA ALA A 67 3.09 -3.09 2.85
C ALA A 67 3.82 -4.39 3.23
N ASN A 68 4.34 -4.46 4.44
CA ASN A 68 5.05 -5.66 4.92
C ASN A 68 4.13 -6.88 4.98
N GLU A 69 2.91 -6.70 5.47
CA GLU A 69 1.94 -7.80 5.53
C GLU A 69 1.49 -8.23 4.12
N ALA A 70 1.23 -7.28 3.24
CA ALA A 70 0.87 -7.57 1.86
C ALA A 70 1.99 -8.33 1.13
N LYS A 71 3.23 -7.92 1.32
CA LYS A 71 4.38 -8.61 0.72
C LYS A 71 4.54 -10.03 1.27
N ARG A 72 4.24 -10.24 2.57
CA ARG A 72 4.27 -11.56 3.18
C ARG A 72 3.25 -12.48 2.51
N ILE A 73 2.02 -12.00 2.32
CA ILE A 73 0.96 -12.75 1.66
C ILE A 73 1.34 -13.04 0.21
N TYR A 74 1.89 -12.04 -0.49
CA TYR A 74 2.35 -12.21 -1.88
C TYR A 74 3.37 -13.33 -1.99
N ARG A 75 4.38 -13.35 -1.12
CA ARG A 75 5.41 -14.41 -1.13
C ARG A 75 4.83 -15.77 -0.81
N ARG A 76 3.91 -15.86 0.15
CA ARG A 76 3.24 -17.11 0.51
C ARG A 76 2.45 -17.66 -0.68
N ASN A 77 1.71 -16.82 -1.37
CA ASN A 77 0.88 -17.22 -2.51
C ASN A 77 1.71 -17.62 -3.73
N LYS A 78 2.88 -17.03 -3.88
CA LYS A 78 3.79 -17.38 -4.97
C LYS A 78 4.28 -18.84 -4.86
N TRP A 79 4.37 -19.36 -3.63
CA TRP A 79 4.79 -20.75 -3.38
C TRP A 79 3.64 -21.76 -3.46
N SER A 80 2.40 -21.32 -3.22
CA SER A 80 1.22 -22.17 -3.22
C SER A 80 0.36 -21.88 -4.44
N SER A 81 0.66 -22.42 -5.60
CA SER A 81 -0.08 -22.30 -6.86
C SER A 81 -0.69 -20.92 -7.14
N ALA A 82 -0.49 -20.44 -8.34
CA ALA A 82 -0.90 -19.14 -8.82
C ALA A 82 -2.34 -18.80 -8.48
N VAL A 83 -2.53 -17.77 -7.65
CA VAL A 83 -3.79 -17.05 -7.62
C VAL A 83 -3.84 -16.33 -8.98
N GLU A 84 -4.73 -16.77 -9.85
CA GLU A 84 -4.88 -16.13 -11.14
C GLU A 84 -5.36 -14.70 -10.94
N TRP A 85 -4.65 -13.79 -11.58
CA TRP A 85 -5.08 -12.41 -11.68
C TRP A 85 -6.40 -12.35 -12.45
N GLU A 86 -7.46 -11.89 -11.81
CA GLU A 86 -8.73 -11.63 -12.48
C GLU A 86 -8.75 -10.17 -12.94
N GLU A 87 -8.67 -9.96 -14.24
CA GLU A 87 -8.65 -8.61 -14.84
C GLU A 87 -9.88 -7.77 -14.52
N ASN A 88 -10.95 -8.39 -14.04
CA ASN A 88 -12.26 -7.75 -13.84
C ASN A 88 -12.60 -7.43 -12.39
N MET A 89 -11.63 -7.55 -11.46
CA MET A 89 -11.90 -7.20 -10.07
C MET A 89 -11.82 -5.70 -9.87
N SER A 90 -12.99 -5.08 -9.79
CA SER A 90 -13.10 -3.67 -9.46
C SER A 90 -13.03 -3.50 -7.95
N PRO A 91 -11.98 -2.85 -7.42
CA PRO A 91 -11.97 -2.54 -5.99
C PRO A 91 -13.11 -1.57 -5.65
N ALA A 92 -13.61 -1.69 -4.40
CA ALA A 92 -14.74 -0.91 -3.93
C ALA A 92 -14.50 0.62 -3.93
N PHE A 93 -13.26 1.04 -4.14
CA PHE A 93 -12.90 2.46 -4.20
C PHE A 93 -12.77 3.01 -5.62
N TYR A 94 -13.27 2.29 -6.63
CA TYR A 94 -13.27 2.83 -7.99
C TYR A 94 -14.01 4.15 -8.04
N ASP A 95 -13.34 5.15 -8.60
CA ASP A 95 -13.89 6.48 -8.83
C ASP A 95 -13.92 6.75 -10.35
N GLU A 96 -14.11 8.01 -10.71
CA GLU A 96 -14.14 8.43 -12.12
C GLU A 96 -12.80 8.24 -12.84
N HIS A 97 -11.72 7.95 -12.11
CA HIS A 97 -10.38 7.73 -12.66
C HIS A 97 -9.99 6.25 -12.71
N HIS A 98 -10.95 5.35 -12.79
CA HIS A 98 -10.69 3.90 -12.81
C HIS A 98 -9.81 3.46 -13.98
N GLU A 99 -9.83 4.16 -15.10
CA GLU A 99 -8.97 3.86 -16.25
C GLU A 99 -7.50 4.03 -15.92
N LEU A 100 -7.17 5.10 -15.18
CA LEU A 100 -5.80 5.34 -14.71
C LEU A 100 -5.40 4.25 -13.71
N TRP A 101 -6.28 3.91 -12.78
CA TRP A 101 -6.02 2.85 -11.81
C TRP A 101 -5.77 1.52 -12.52
N ASP A 102 -6.57 1.18 -13.52
CA ASP A 102 -6.38 -0.05 -14.31
C ASP A 102 -5.01 -0.06 -14.99
N ALA A 103 -4.60 1.07 -15.56
CA ALA A 103 -3.27 1.19 -16.18
C ALA A 103 -2.16 1.00 -15.14
N VAL A 104 -2.31 1.59 -13.96
CA VAL A 104 -1.35 1.45 -12.87
C VAL A 104 -1.24 -0.01 -12.44
N MET A 105 -2.37 -0.73 -12.37
CA MET A 105 -2.38 -2.14 -11.99
C MET A 105 -1.65 -3.04 -13.00
N LYS A 106 -1.45 -2.59 -14.22
CA LYS A 106 -0.68 -3.32 -15.25
C LYS A 106 0.83 -3.11 -15.16
N LEU A 107 1.27 -2.15 -14.36
CA LEU A 107 2.71 -1.92 -14.16
C LEU A 107 3.33 -3.07 -13.35
N GLU A 108 4.66 -3.24 -13.52
CA GLU A 108 5.41 -4.13 -12.64
C GLU A 108 5.30 -3.67 -11.19
N GLN A 109 5.38 -4.61 -10.26
CA GLN A 109 5.16 -4.34 -8.83
C GLN A 109 5.96 -3.15 -8.31
N GLY A 110 7.25 -3.08 -8.57
CA GLY A 110 8.07 -1.97 -8.07
C GLY A 110 7.63 -0.61 -8.60
N HIS A 111 7.26 -0.54 -9.88
CA HIS A 111 6.76 0.68 -10.50
C HIS A 111 5.37 1.03 -9.98
N ARG A 112 4.52 0.04 -9.85
CA ARG A 112 3.16 0.21 -9.35
C ARG A 112 3.15 0.76 -7.93
N ASP A 113 3.95 0.17 -7.04
CA ASP A 113 3.99 0.57 -5.63
C ASP A 113 4.38 2.04 -5.45
N VAL A 114 5.39 2.50 -6.19
CA VAL A 114 5.82 3.90 -6.07
C VAL A 114 4.78 4.87 -6.63
N ILE A 115 4.09 4.50 -7.70
CA ILE A 115 3.00 5.33 -8.25
C ILE A 115 1.87 5.45 -7.24
N VAL A 116 1.45 4.33 -6.65
CA VAL A 116 0.35 4.34 -5.67
C VAL A 116 0.73 5.18 -4.46
N LEU A 117 1.92 4.99 -3.91
CA LEU A 117 2.34 5.74 -2.73
C LEU A 117 2.53 7.23 -3.02
N TYR A 118 3.05 7.57 -4.18
CA TYR A 118 3.31 8.97 -4.52
C TYR A 118 2.02 9.73 -4.88
N TYR A 119 1.20 9.18 -5.79
CA TYR A 119 0.06 9.90 -6.33
C TYR A 119 -1.25 9.64 -5.57
N TYR A 120 -1.50 8.42 -5.15
CA TYR A 120 -2.74 8.08 -4.45
C TYR A 120 -2.63 8.35 -2.95
N GLU A 121 -1.47 8.02 -2.36
CA GLU A 121 -1.28 8.18 -0.92
C GLU A 121 -0.55 9.48 -0.55
N GLN A 122 -0.09 10.23 -1.55
CA GLN A 122 0.56 11.53 -1.37
C GLN A 122 1.77 11.50 -0.45
N CYS A 123 2.56 10.43 -0.53
CA CYS A 123 3.77 10.28 0.27
C CYS A 123 4.95 10.96 -0.40
N SER A 124 5.83 11.54 0.41
CA SER A 124 7.11 12.07 -0.07
C SER A 124 8.04 10.94 -0.51
N LEU A 125 9.04 11.25 -1.30
CA LEU A 125 10.05 10.27 -1.72
C LEU A 125 10.72 9.61 -0.52
N LYS A 126 11.00 10.39 0.51
CA LYS A 126 11.60 9.90 1.76
C LYS A 126 10.69 8.90 2.46
N LYS A 127 9.40 9.22 2.57
CA LYS A 127 8.42 8.32 3.18
C LYS A 127 8.26 7.03 2.37
N ILE A 128 8.19 7.14 1.05
CA ILE A 128 8.11 5.97 0.16
C ILE A 128 9.33 5.07 0.37
N SER A 129 10.52 5.64 0.43
CA SER A 129 11.74 4.86 0.64
C SER A 129 11.70 4.09 1.95
N LYS A 130 11.16 4.68 3.01
CA LYS A 130 10.99 4.01 4.31
C LYS A 130 9.92 2.92 4.24
N ILE A 131 8.79 3.20 3.60
CA ILE A 131 7.69 2.23 3.49
C ILE A 131 8.12 1.00 2.69
N LEU A 132 8.80 1.21 1.57
CA LEU A 132 9.20 0.12 0.68
C LEU A 132 10.57 -0.49 1.04
N GLY A 133 11.33 0.15 1.91
CA GLY A 133 12.64 -0.35 2.33
C GLY A 133 13.69 -0.25 1.23
N CYS A 134 13.66 0.82 0.43
CA CYS A 134 14.63 1.05 -0.63
C CYS A 134 15.16 2.48 -0.56
N ARG A 135 16.18 2.79 -1.35
CA ARG A 135 16.79 4.11 -1.36
C ARG A 135 15.92 5.12 -2.11
N GLU A 136 15.99 6.39 -1.73
CA GLU A 136 15.25 7.46 -2.42
C GLU A 136 15.58 7.54 -3.91
N GLY A 137 16.84 7.30 -4.28
CA GLY A 137 17.25 7.25 -5.69
C GLY A 137 16.52 6.15 -6.46
N THR A 138 16.31 5.01 -5.82
CA THR A 138 15.54 3.90 -6.38
C THR A 138 14.08 4.31 -6.59
N VAL A 139 13.49 5.02 -5.62
CA VAL A 139 12.13 5.53 -5.74
C VAL A 139 12.01 6.47 -6.95
N LYS A 140 12.96 7.41 -7.08
CA LYS A 140 12.98 8.35 -8.20
C LYS A 140 13.06 7.63 -9.55
N SER A 141 13.97 6.66 -9.67
CA SER A 141 14.13 5.88 -10.90
C SER A 141 12.87 5.13 -11.27
N ARG A 142 12.25 4.50 -10.29
CA ARG A 142 11.02 3.74 -10.50
C ARG A 142 9.86 4.66 -10.88
N LEU A 143 9.74 5.83 -10.26
CA LEU A 143 8.72 6.81 -10.63
C LEU A 143 8.89 7.28 -12.07
N TYR A 144 10.13 7.59 -12.47
CA TYR A 144 10.42 8.00 -13.82
C TYR A 144 9.98 6.95 -14.83
N ARG A 145 10.39 5.71 -14.62
CA ARG A 145 10.05 4.59 -15.52
C ARG A 145 8.57 4.30 -15.52
N ALA A 146 7.93 4.36 -14.36
CA ALA A 146 6.50 4.14 -14.25
C ALA A 146 5.72 5.19 -15.04
N ARG A 147 6.10 6.45 -14.92
CA ARG A 147 5.48 7.54 -15.68
C ARG A 147 5.63 7.32 -17.19
N GLU A 148 6.81 6.91 -17.64
CA GLU A 148 7.06 6.64 -19.06
C GLU A 148 6.17 5.51 -19.57
N GLN A 149 6.03 4.44 -18.78
CA GLN A 149 5.16 3.33 -19.14
C GLN A 149 3.70 3.75 -19.19
N LEU A 150 3.25 4.54 -18.23
CA LEU A 150 1.87 5.05 -18.19
C LEU A 150 1.55 5.91 -19.40
N ARG A 151 2.48 6.78 -19.81
CA ARG A 151 2.29 7.61 -21.02
C ARG A 151 2.04 6.79 -22.25
N ARG A 152 2.65 5.62 -22.36
CA ARG A 152 2.46 4.71 -23.51
C ARG A 152 1.13 3.97 -23.46
N MET A 153 0.57 3.80 -22.26
CA MET A 153 -0.69 3.07 -22.08
C MET A 153 -1.93 3.94 -22.23
N ILE A 154 -1.79 5.23 -22.02
CA ILE A 154 -2.93 6.16 -21.96
C ILE A 154 -3.08 6.97 -23.26
#